data_b0059374234ab1e74718568ea713937c
#
_entry.id   b0059374234ab1e74718568ea713937c
#
_cell.length_a   1.000
_cell.length_b   1.000
_cell.length_c   1.000
_cell.angle_alpha   90.00
_cell.angle_beta   90.00
_cell.angle_gamma   90.00
#
_symmetry.space_group_name_H-M   'P 1'
#
loop_
_entity.id
_entity.type
_entity.pdbx_description
1 polymer ?
#
loop_
_entity_poly.entity_id
_entity_poly.type
_entity_poly.pdbx_seq_one_letter_code
_entity_poly.pdbx_strand_id
1 'polypeptide(L)'
;HKAYPMVNLQVQSAPSGELLEGLITGRLDAALVDGPLTLATLDGVPLCEERLLLICEADPPPVRGPQDVAGRSVFTFRRSCSYRARLEAWFSHDRVAMGRAIEIESYQGMLACVIAGSGVALMSESMLDSLPGKDSVSIHPLAEPFASATTWLMWRKGMLGANLNAWIDLQQEGKVLPDTETRAIA
;
A
#
# COMPACT_ATOMS: atom_id res chain seq x y z
N HIS A 1 20.73 -7.50 -2.75
CA HIS A 1 21.71 -8.25 -3.57
C HIS A 1 23.16 -7.81 -3.29
N LYS A 2 23.43 -6.49 -3.10
CA LYS A 2 24.80 -6.05 -2.75
C LYS A 2 25.33 -6.64 -1.44
N ALA A 3 24.49 -6.70 -0.40
CA ALA A 3 24.87 -7.25 0.91
C ALA A 3 24.97 -8.79 0.91
N TYR A 4 24.14 -9.47 0.11
CA TYR A 4 24.05 -10.94 0.06
C TYR A 4 24.04 -11.44 -1.39
N PRO A 5 25.20 -11.44 -2.09
CA PRO A 5 25.26 -11.76 -3.51
C PRO A 5 24.94 -13.22 -3.84
N MET A 6 25.07 -14.14 -2.85
CA MET A 6 24.78 -15.56 -3.02
C MET A 6 23.29 -15.90 -2.82
N VAL A 7 22.46 -14.94 -2.39
CA VAL A 7 21.02 -15.16 -2.24
C VAL A 7 20.34 -15.01 -3.59
N ASN A 8 19.70 -16.07 -4.06
CA ASN A 8 18.84 -16.02 -5.25
C ASN A 8 17.46 -15.50 -4.84
N LEU A 9 17.12 -14.30 -5.25
CA LEU A 9 15.85 -13.65 -4.96
C LEU A 9 14.92 -13.75 -6.16
N GLN A 10 13.75 -14.41 -5.95
CA GLN A 10 12.65 -14.41 -6.90
C GLN A 10 11.50 -13.61 -6.31
N VAL A 11 11.00 -12.63 -7.05
CA VAL A 11 9.92 -11.74 -6.61
C VAL A 11 8.71 -11.91 -7.52
N GLN A 12 7.55 -12.08 -6.92
CA GLN A 12 6.27 -12.06 -7.65
C GLN A 12 5.29 -11.12 -6.96
N SER A 13 4.40 -10.52 -7.72
CA SER A 13 3.29 -9.72 -7.22
C SER A 13 1.99 -10.46 -7.45
N ALA A 14 1.17 -10.58 -6.39
CA ALA A 14 -0.14 -11.21 -6.43
C ALA A 14 -1.02 -10.60 -5.33
N PRO A 15 -2.35 -10.79 -5.36
CA PRO A 15 -3.23 -10.43 -4.26
C PRO A 15 -2.81 -11.10 -2.94
N SER A 16 -3.03 -10.41 -1.82
CA SER A 16 -2.62 -10.90 -0.48
C SER A 16 -3.11 -12.32 -0.19
N GLY A 17 -4.34 -12.69 -0.60
CA GLY A 17 -4.86 -14.04 -0.42
C GLY A 17 -4.03 -15.11 -1.14
N GLU A 18 -3.61 -14.85 -2.37
CA GLU A 18 -2.76 -15.76 -3.15
C GLU A 18 -1.34 -15.87 -2.58
N LEU A 19 -0.81 -14.75 -2.05
CA LEU A 19 0.48 -14.73 -1.37
C LEU A 19 0.44 -15.56 -0.09
N LEU A 20 -0.61 -15.41 0.72
CA LEU A 20 -0.81 -16.20 1.94
C LEU A 20 -0.97 -17.69 1.64
N GLU A 21 -1.73 -18.06 0.62
CA GLU A 21 -1.82 -19.44 0.15
C GLU A 21 -0.45 -19.96 -0.31
N GLY A 22 0.32 -19.12 -1.01
CA GLY A 22 1.69 -19.43 -1.41
C GLY A 22 2.60 -19.74 -0.23
N LEU A 23 2.48 -19.00 0.88
CA LEU A 23 3.19 -19.27 2.13
C LEU A 23 2.74 -20.61 2.75
N ILE A 24 1.43 -20.81 2.90
CA ILE A 24 0.87 -22.02 3.53
C ILE A 24 1.28 -23.28 2.77
N THR A 25 1.24 -23.23 1.45
CA THR A 25 1.60 -24.36 0.56
C THR A 25 3.12 -24.52 0.36
N GLY A 26 3.93 -23.56 0.79
CA GLY A 26 5.39 -23.60 0.62
C GLY A 26 5.90 -23.22 -0.76
N ARG A 27 5.08 -22.61 -1.60
CA ARG A 27 5.50 -22.02 -2.88
C ARG A 27 6.29 -20.72 -2.67
N LEU A 28 6.05 -20.04 -1.55
CA LEU A 28 6.74 -18.82 -1.15
C LEU A 28 7.42 -19.03 0.20
N ASP A 29 8.61 -18.47 0.36
CA ASP A 29 9.34 -18.45 1.63
C ASP A 29 8.86 -17.30 2.52
N ALA A 30 8.55 -16.16 1.92
CA ALA A 30 8.05 -14.96 2.58
C ALA A 30 7.07 -14.19 1.70
N ALA A 31 6.22 -13.35 2.31
CA ALA A 31 5.32 -12.44 1.61
C ALA A 31 5.18 -11.11 2.35
N LEU A 32 5.07 -10.04 1.57
CA LEU A 32 4.66 -8.72 2.05
C LEU A 32 3.16 -8.57 1.87
N VAL A 33 2.45 -8.34 2.97
CA VAL A 33 0.99 -8.21 2.98
C VAL A 33 0.55 -7.06 3.88
N ASP A 34 -0.60 -6.48 3.60
CA ASP A 34 -1.24 -5.54 4.51
C ASP A 34 -1.79 -6.31 5.73
N GLY A 35 -1.45 -5.88 6.94
CA GLY A 35 -1.77 -6.58 8.18
C GLY A 35 -2.15 -5.63 9.33
N PRO A 36 -2.25 -6.18 10.55
CA PRO A 36 -1.85 -7.52 10.99
C PRO A 36 -2.81 -8.62 10.55
N LEU A 37 -2.26 -9.78 10.20
CA LEU A 37 -3.01 -10.98 9.89
C LEU A 37 -2.65 -12.07 10.91
N THR A 38 -3.62 -12.51 11.70
CA THR A 38 -3.41 -13.58 12.67
C THR A 38 -3.84 -14.92 12.07
N LEU A 39 -2.86 -15.70 11.61
CA LEU A 39 -3.06 -17.05 11.11
C LEU A 39 -2.19 -18.01 11.92
N ALA A 40 -2.79 -19.08 12.44
CA ALA A 40 -2.11 -20.01 13.35
C ALA A 40 -0.84 -20.66 12.75
N THR A 41 -0.77 -20.74 11.42
CA THR A 41 0.32 -21.39 10.66
C THR A 41 1.39 -20.41 10.17
N LEU A 42 1.21 -19.11 10.38
CA LEU A 42 2.11 -18.06 9.93
C LEU A 42 2.62 -17.25 11.12
N ASP A 43 3.85 -16.79 11.01
CA ASP A 43 4.44 -15.75 11.86
C ASP A 43 4.73 -14.52 11.01
N GLY A 44 4.94 -13.38 11.64
CA GLY A 44 5.27 -12.16 10.89
C GLY A 44 5.73 -11.02 11.78
N VAL A 45 6.32 -10.02 11.14
CA VAL A 45 6.75 -8.76 11.76
C VAL A 45 6.26 -7.57 10.94
N PRO A 46 5.90 -6.45 11.58
CA PRO A 46 5.61 -5.21 10.86
C PRO A 46 6.90 -4.65 10.27
N LEU A 47 6.87 -4.26 9.01
CA LEU A 47 8.01 -3.64 8.31
C LEU A 47 7.88 -2.13 8.21
N CYS A 48 6.78 -1.64 7.67
CA CYS A 48 6.56 -0.22 7.48
C CYS A 48 5.09 0.14 7.61
N GLU A 49 4.85 1.36 8.02
CA GLU A 49 3.55 1.98 8.02
C GLU A 49 3.47 2.95 6.85
N GLU A 50 2.41 2.84 6.08
CA GLU A 50 2.11 3.67 4.92
C GLU A 50 0.93 4.59 5.23
N ARG A 51 1.10 5.88 5.03
CA ARG A 51 -0.03 6.82 5.06
C ARG A 51 -0.85 6.65 3.79
N LEU A 52 -2.17 6.62 3.96
CA LEU A 52 -3.11 6.51 2.85
C LEU A 52 -3.78 7.86 2.58
N LEU A 53 -3.78 8.23 1.31
CA LEU A 53 -4.22 9.52 0.83
C LEU A 53 -5.31 9.33 -0.22
N LEU A 54 -6.43 10.03 -0.07
CA LEU A 54 -7.39 10.20 -1.16
C LEU A 54 -6.85 11.29 -2.08
N ILE A 55 -6.76 11.00 -3.37
CA ILE A 55 -6.38 11.96 -4.38
C ILE A 55 -7.58 12.34 -5.26
N CYS A 56 -7.69 13.63 -5.53
CA CYS A 56 -8.70 14.22 -6.40
C CYS A 56 -8.03 15.10 -7.47
N GLU A 57 -8.78 15.58 -8.46
CA GLU A 57 -8.29 16.60 -9.41
C GLU A 57 -7.74 17.83 -8.67
N ALA A 58 -7.00 18.66 -9.38
CA ALA A 58 -6.55 19.95 -8.84
C ALA A 58 -7.75 20.85 -8.47
N ASP A 59 -7.61 21.61 -7.39
CA ASP A 59 -8.61 22.59 -6.92
C ASP A 59 -10.05 22.05 -6.73
N PRO A 60 -10.25 20.89 -6.06
CA PRO A 60 -11.59 20.42 -5.74
C PRO A 60 -12.16 21.22 -4.57
N PRO A 61 -13.46 21.17 -4.34
CA PRO A 61 -14.01 21.55 -3.04
C PRO A 61 -13.31 20.78 -1.91
N PRO A 62 -13.17 21.36 -0.71
CA PRO A 62 -12.53 20.67 0.40
C PRO A 62 -13.13 19.30 0.67
N VAL A 63 -12.32 18.24 0.66
CA VAL A 63 -12.75 16.88 1.00
C VAL A 63 -12.43 16.61 2.47
N ARG A 64 -13.45 16.47 3.29
CA ARG A 64 -13.38 16.19 4.73
C ARG A 64 -13.88 14.80 5.07
N GLY A 65 -14.69 14.21 4.21
CA GLY A 65 -15.29 12.91 4.40
C GLY A 65 -15.83 12.31 3.10
N PRO A 66 -16.35 11.08 3.15
CA PRO A 66 -16.86 10.40 1.97
C PRO A 66 -18.06 11.09 1.32
N GLN A 67 -18.79 11.93 2.06
CA GLN A 67 -19.92 12.72 1.54
C GLN A 67 -19.47 13.70 0.44
N ASP A 68 -18.27 14.27 0.57
CA ASP A 68 -17.75 15.30 -0.34
C ASP A 68 -17.36 14.71 -1.71
N VAL A 69 -17.20 13.39 -1.78
CA VAL A 69 -16.88 12.65 -3.01
C VAL A 69 -17.97 11.63 -3.39
N ALA A 70 -19.15 11.72 -2.74
CA ALA A 70 -20.27 10.83 -3.01
C ALA A 70 -20.69 10.89 -4.49
N GLY A 71 -20.94 9.71 -5.08
CA GLY A 71 -21.37 9.59 -6.49
C GLY A 71 -20.26 9.76 -7.52
N ARG A 72 -19.04 10.18 -7.13
CA ARG A 72 -17.90 10.26 -8.04
C ARG A 72 -17.39 8.85 -8.39
N SER A 73 -16.83 8.68 -9.58
CA SER A 73 -16.14 7.43 -9.92
C SER A 73 -14.94 7.24 -9.01
N VAL A 74 -14.69 5.98 -8.62
CA VAL A 74 -13.60 5.59 -7.73
C VAL A 74 -12.68 4.65 -8.48
N PHE A 75 -11.45 5.09 -8.76
CA PHE A 75 -10.43 4.25 -9.36
C PHE A 75 -9.78 3.41 -8.29
N THR A 76 -9.74 2.11 -8.49
CA THR A 76 -9.28 1.17 -7.47
C THR A 76 -8.73 -0.11 -8.11
N PHE A 77 -7.98 -0.89 -7.35
CA PHE A 77 -7.58 -2.23 -7.74
C PHE A 77 -8.76 -3.20 -7.68
N ARG A 78 -8.51 -4.45 -8.08
CA ARG A 78 -9.48 -5.55 -7.99
C ARG A 78 -9.98 -5.76 -6.56
N ARG A 79 -11.08 -6.49 -6.40
CA ARG A 79 -11.75 -6.72 -5.09
C ARG A 79 -10.89 -7.38 -4.02
N SER A 80 -9.85 -8.11 -4.40
CA SER A 80 -8.91 -8.76 -3.47
C SER A 80 -7.83 -7.82 -2.91
N CYS A 81 -7.79 -6.56 -3.33
CA CYS A 81 -6.83 -5.58 -2.82
C CYS A 81 -7.31 -4.99 -1.49
N SER A 82 -6.42 -4.97 -0.49
CA SER A 82 -6.67 -4.40 0.83
C SER A 82 -6.99 -2.90 0.80
N TYR A 83 -6.33 -2.13 -0.07
CA TYR A 83 -6.60 -0.70 -0.21
C TYR A 83 -8.03 -0.44 -0.73
N ARG A 84 -8.52 -1.29 -1.63
CA ARG A 84 -9.91 -1.23 -2.04
C ARG A 84 -10.86 -1.52 -0.88
N ALA A 85 -10.61 -2.56 -0.11
CA ALA A 85 -11.42 -2.91 1.06
C ALA A 85 -11.45 -1.76 2.09
N ARG A 86 -10.30 -1.08 2.32
CA ARG A 86 -10.23 0.10 3.18
C ARG A 86 -11.06 1.26 2.64
N LEU A 87 -11.00 1.52 1.36
CA LEU A 87 -11.78 2.59 0.73
C LEU A 87 -13.29 2.30 0.79
N GLU A 88 -13.70 1.07 0.51
CA GLU A 88 -15.08 0.63 0.67
C GLU A 88 -15.55 0.75 2.13
N ALA A 89 -14.69 0.39 3.09
CA ALA A 89 -14.97 0.54 4.52
C ALA A 89 -15.08 2.01 4.94
N TRP A 90 -14.26 2.91 4.41
CA TRP A 90 -14.33 4.35 4.67
C TRP A 90 -15.69 4.93 4.25
N PHE A 91 -16.16 4.62 3.05
CA PHE A 91 -17.50 5.01 2.61
C PHE A 91 -18.62 4.41 3.50
N SER A 92 -18.49 3.12 3.83
CA SER A 92 -19.50 2.40 4.61
C SER A 92 -19.57 2.89 6.06
N HIS A 93 -18.45 3.31 6.64
CA HIS A 93 -18.38 3.84 8.01
C HIS A 93 -19.34 5.02 8.20
N ASP A 94 -19.35 5.93 7.25
CA ASP A 94 -20.22 7.11 7.28
C ASP A 94 -21.59 6.87 6.61
N ARG A 95 -21.89 5.63 6.22
CA ARG A 95 -23.13 5.24 5.53
C ARG A 95 -23.32 5.95 4.20
N VAL A 96 -22.23 6.30 3.53
CA VAL A 96 -22.23 6.91 2.19
C VAL A 96 -22.07 5.81 1.15
N ALA A 97 -22.91 5.83 0.12
CA ALA A 97 -22.73 4.93 -1.01
C ALA A 97 -21.49 5.35 -1.82
N MET A 98 -20.53 4.43 -1.95
CA MET A 98 -19.41 4.62 -2.86
C MET A 98 -19.94 4.72 -4.30
N GLY A 99 -19.40 5.65 -5.07
CA GLY A 99 -19.71 5.75 -6.49
C GLY A 99 -19.24 4.54 -7.30
N ARG A 100 -19.32 4.64 -8.63
CA ARG A 100 -18.91 3.55 -9.52
C ARG A 100 -17.43 3.20 -9.33
N ALA A 101 -17.14 1.98 -8.90
CA ALA A 101 -15.78 1.45 -8.86
C ALA A 101 -15.30 1.10 -10.28
N ILE A 102 -14.15 1.62 -10.66
CA ILE A 102 -13.47 1.35 -11.94
C ILE A 102 -12.14 0.71 -11.61
N GLU A 103 -11.97 -0.55 -12.04
CA GLU A 103 -10.76 -1.31 -11.77
C GLU A 103 -9.62 -0.92 -12.72
N ILE A 104 -8.50 -0.50 -12.15
CA ILE A 104 -7.26 -0.15 -12.86
C ILE A 104 -6.09 -0.78 -12.10
N GLU A 105 -5.31 -1.66 -12.76
CA GLU A 105 -4.17 -2.37 -12.16
C GLU A 105 -2.86 -1.56 -12.28
N SER A 106 -2.94 -0.23 -12.26
CA SER A 106 -1.78 0.66 -12.42
C SER A 106 -1.98 1.96 -11.66
N TYR A 107 -1.06 2.28 -10.76
CA TYR A 107 -1.07 3.56 -10.06
C TYR A 107 -0.93 4.76 -11.01
N GLN A 108 -0.08 4.64 -12.05
CA GLN A 108 0.05 5.70 -13.07
C GLN A 108 -1.27 5.91 -13.83
N GLY A 109 -1.96 4.80 -14.16
CA GLY A 109 -3.27 4.86 -14.81
C GLY A 109 -4.33 5.51 -13.92
N MET A 110 -4.37 5.17 -12.64
CA MET A 110 -5.27 5.80 -11.68
C MET A 110 -4.97 7.31 -11.56
N LEU A 111 -3.69 7.68 -11.38
CA LEU A 111 -3.27 9.07 -11.28
C LEU A 111 -3.67 9.88 -12.52
N ALA A 112 -3.43 9.34 -13.72
CA ALA A 112 -3.82 10.01 -14.97
C ALA A 112 -5.33 10.26 -15.06
N CYS A 113 -6.15 9.29 -14.66
CA CYS A 113 -7.60 9.45 -14.61
C CYS A 113 -8.05 10.51 -13.59
N VAL A 114 -7.39 10.57 -12.43
CA VAL A 114 -7.69 11.59 -11.41
C VAL A 114 -7.29 12.98 -11.90
N ILE A 115 -6.10 13.15 -12.50
CA ILE A 115 -5.65 14.41 -13.10
C ILE A 115 -6.66 14.91 -14.14
N ALA A 116 -7.22 13.98 -14.92
CA ALA A 116 -8.26 14.31 -15.92
C ALA A 116 -9.64 14.65 -15.31
N GLY A 117 -9.78 14.70 -13.98
CA GLY A 117 -11.04 15.02 -13.30
C GLY A 117 -12.10 13.92 -13.38
N SER A 118 -11.72 12.69 -13.75
CA SER A 118 -12.68 11.60 -14.01
C SER A 118 -13.16 10.87 -12.75
N GLY A 119 -12.54 11.17 -11.58
CA GLY A 119 -12.90 10.52 -10.31
C GLY A 119 -11.86 10.73 -9.23
N VAL A 120 -11.86 9.84 -8.25
CA VAL A 120 -10.94 9.85 -7.10
C VAL A 120 -10.25 8.50 -6.96
N ALA A 121 -9.10 8.46 -6.25
CA ALA A 121 -8.41 7.22 -5.94
C ALA A 121 -7.77 7.26 -4.55
N LEU A 122 -7.50 6.08 -3.97
CA LEU A 122 -6.71 5.91 -2.75
C LEU A 122 -5.31 5.43 -3.12
N MET A 123 -4.29 6.12 -2.61
CA MET A 123 -2.88 5.74 -2.79
C MET A 123 -2.12 5.86 -1.48
N SER A 124 -1.01 5.11 -1.33
CA SER A 124 -0.05 5.41 -0.28
C SER A 124 0.77 6.66 -0.64
N GLU A 125 1.17 7.40 0.39
CA GLU A 125 1.99 8.61 0.24
C GLU A 125 3.30 8.30 -0.49
N SER A 126 3.99 7.23 -0.09
CA SER A 126 5.25 6.80 -0.70
C SER A 126 5.11 6.49 -2.20
N MET A 127 4.00 5.86 -2.59
CA MET A 127 3.72 5.59 -4.00
C MET A 127 3.45 6.89 -4.76
N LEU A 128 2.60 7.75 -4.22
CA LEU A 128 2.29 9.04 -4.86
C LEU A 128 3.55 9.89 -5.05
N ASP A 129 4.43 9.92 -4.04
CA ASP A 129 5.71 10.65 -4.10
C ASP A 129 6.66 10.14 -5.19
N SER A 130 6.57 8.86 -5.52
CA SER A 130 7.38 8.25 -6.58
C SER A 130 6.86 8.50 -8.01
N LEU A 131 5.63 9.02 -8.14
CA LEU A 131 4.97 9.17 -9.43
C LEU A 131 5.17 10.58 -10.02
N PRO A 132 5.49 10.69 -11.31
CA PRO A 132 5.43 11.98 -12.00
C PRO A 132 3.99 12.48 -12.07
N GLY A 133 3.78 13.78 -11.86
CA GLY A 133 2.44 14.40 -11.92
C GLY A 133 1.71 14.48 -10.59
N LYS A 134 2.32 14.10 -9.47
CA LYS A 134 1.71 14.24 -8.13
C LYS A 134 1.24 15.66 -7.82
N ASP A 135 1.95 16.67 -8.32
CA ASP A 135 1.62 18.08 -8.09
C ASP A 135 0.38 18.54 -8.89
N SER A 136 -0.18 17.69 -9.76
CA SER A 136 -1.39 17.96 -10.55
C SER A 136 -2.66 17.40 -9.90
N VAL A 137 -2.58 16.93 -8.67
CA VAL A 137 -3.75 16.46 -7.90
C VAL A 137 -3.79 17.14 -6.54
N SER A 138 -4.97 17.20 -5.96
CA SER A 138 -5.14 17.57 -4.56
C SER A 138 -5.11 16.31 -3.69
N ILE A 139 -4.54 16.46 -2.49
CA ILE A 139 -4.27 15.37 -1.56
C ILE A 139 -5.09 15.57 -0.29
N HIS A 140 -5.85 14.55 0.08
CA HIS A 140 -6.72 14.58 1.25
C HIS A 140 -6.40 13.41 2.17
N PRO A 141 -5.78 13.64 3.34
CA PRO A 141 -5.57 12.60 4.34
C PRO A 141 -6.89 12.02 4.83
N LEU A 142 -6.94 10.70 4.98
CA LEU A 142 -8.08 10.04 5.62
C LEU A 142 -7.97 10.16 7.14
N ALA A 143 -9.13 10.09 7.82
CA ALA A 143 -9.16 9.95 9.28
C ALA A 143 -8.95 8.49 9.70
N GLU A 144 -8.49 8.29 10.95
CA GLU A 144 -8.43 6.94 11.52
C GLU A 144 -9.83 6.29 11.59
N PRO A 145 -9.94 4.99 11.41
CA PRO A 145 -8.87 3.98 11.25
C PRO A 145 -8.44 3.74 9.79
N PHE A 146 -8.73 4.65 8.86
CA PHE A 146 -8.48 4.48 7.42
C PHE A 146 -7.20 5.17 6.94
N ALA A 147 -6.57 5.96 7.82
CA ALA A 147 -5.44 6.84 7.49
C ALA A 147 -4.15 6.09 7.16
N SER A 148 -4.01 4.85 7.62
CA SER A 148 -2.77 4.10 7.46
C SER A 148 -2.97 2.64 7.10
N ALA A 149 -1.93 2.03 6.55
CA ALA A 149 -1.81 0.60 6.33
C ALA A 149 -0.43 0.14 6.79
N THR A 150 -0.36 -1.00 7.47
CA THR A 150 0.93 -1.56 7.90
C THR A 150 1.28 -2.75 7.02
N THR A 151 2.41 -2.66 6.32
CA THR A 151 2.97 -3.79 5.59
C THR A 151 3.69 -4.71 6.54
N TRP A 152 3.29 -5.97 6.55
CA TRP A 152 3.88 -7.05 7.33
C TRP A 152 4.68 -7.97 6.43
N LEU A 153 5.84 -8.40 6.93
CA LEU A 153 6.56 -9.53 6.40
C LEU A 153 6.05 -10.78 7.10
N MET A 154 5.50 -11.71 6.34
CA MET A 154 4.93 -12.96 6.82
C MET A 154 5.71 -14.15 6.29
N TRP A 155 5.81 -15.23 7.08
CA TRP A 155 6.40 -16.51 6.72
C TRP A 155 5.72 -17.67 7.45
N ARG A 156 6.00 -18.91 7.03
CA ARG A 156 5.47 -20.09 7.74
C ARG A 156 6.12 -20.23 9.10
N LYS A 157 5.29 -20.49 10.10
CA LYS A 157 5.74 -20.70 11.48
C LYS A 157 6.82 -21.79 11.56
N GLY A 158 7.92 -21.49 12.27
CA GLY A 158 9.05 -22.38 12.39
C GLY A 158 9.97 -22.47 11.17
N MET A 159 9.71 -21.72 10.09
CA MET A 159 10.50 -21.71 8.85
C MET A 159 11.33 -20.44 8.67
N LEU A 160 11.67 -19.76 9.74
CA LEU A 160 12.52 -18.58 9.72
C LEU A 160 13.98 -19.00 9.49
N GLY A 161 14.39 -19.06 8.22
CA GLY A 161 15.75 -19.42 7.82
C GLY A 161 16.73 -18.24 7.90
N ALA A 162 18.03 -18.53 7.76
CA ALA A 162 19.11 -17.53 7.85
C ALA A 162 18.94 -16.37 6.84
N ASN A 163 18.50 -16.66 5.61
CA ASN A 163 18.29 -15.65 4.58
C ASN A 163 17.18 -14.68 4.96
N LEU A 164 16.08 -15.18 5.54
CA LEU A 164 14.95 -14.36 5.95
C LEU A 164 15.29 -13.53 7.19
N ASN A 165 16.00 -14.11 8.16
CA ASN A 165 16.55 -13.36 9.29
C ASN A 165 17.43 -12.20 8.83
N ALA A 166 18.40 -12.48 7.94
CA ALA A 166 19.29 -11.45 7.41
C ALA A 166 18.53 -10.33 6.68
N TRP A 167 17.42 -10.66 6.01
CA TRP A 167 16.58 -9.65 5.37
C TRP A 167 15.81 -8.81 6.39
N ILE A 168 15.28 -9.41 7.45
CA ILE A 168 14.62 -8.71 8.56
C ILE A 168 15.59 -7.73 9.22
N ASP A 169 16.81 -8.18 9.50
CA ASP A 169 17.86 -7.36 10.12
C ASP A 169 18.19 -6.13 9.24
N LEU A 170 18.37 -6.33 7.94
CA LEU A 170 18.60 -5.23 6.99
C LEU A 170 17.46 -4.20 6.97
N GLN A 171 16.21 -4.64 7.11
CA GLN A 171 15.07 -3.72 7.14
C GLN A 171 15.00 -2.92 8.45
N GLN A 172 15.44 -3.52 9.54
CA GLN A 172 15.52 -2.85 10.86
C GLN A 172 16.67 -1.84 10.90
N GLU A 173 17.84 -2.20 10.34
CA GLU A 173 18.98 -1.30 10.21
C GLU A 173 18.66 -0.10 9.32
N GLY A 174 17.94 -0.29 8.22
CA GLY A 174 17.49 0.78 7.33
C GLY A 174 16.52 1.78 7.98
N LYS A 175 15.83 1.40 9.06
CA LYS A 175 14.98 2.30 9.86
C LYS A 175 15.78 3.13 10.88
N VAL A 176 17.02 2.77 11.14
CA VAL A 176 17.90 3.45 12.11
C VAL A 176 18.78 4.52 11.46
N LEU A 177 18.77 4.66 10.14
CA LEU A 177 19.49 5.75 9.47
C LEU A 177 18.74 7.06 9.70
N PRO A 178 19.33 8.01 10.47
CA PRO A 178 18.76 9.35 10.60
C PRO A 178 18.80 10.04 9.24
N ASP A 179 17.85 10.97 9.03
CA ASP A 179 17.88 11.96 7.97
C ASP A 179 19.31 12.49 7.76
N THR A 180 20.01 11.97 6.78
CA THR A 180 21.32 12.49 6.44
C THR A 180 21.18 13.40 5.23
N GLU A 181 20.99 14.69 5.57
CA GLU A 181 21.45 15.84 4.80
C GLU A 181 21.61 15.61 3.28
N THR A 182 20.65 16.13 2.53
CA THR A 182 20.85 16.56 1.16
C THR A 182 22.01 17.58 1.14
N ARG A 183 23.25 17.11 1.07
CA ARG A 183 24.37 17.98 0.70
C ARG A 183 24.23 18.28 -0.77
N ALA A 184 23.77 19.49 -1.06
CA ALA A 184 23.99 20.16 -2.32
C ALA A 184 25.47 20.07 -2.66
N ILE A 185 25.77 19.48 -3.82
CA ILE A 185 27.07 19.66 -4.48
C ILE A 185 26.85 20.73 -5.52
N ALA A 186 27.57 21.81 -5.32
CA ALA A 186 27.71 22.95 -6.23
C ALA A 186 28.34 22.54 -7.58
#